data_d0b7192c8fa5520308cb5a65feb147f6
#
_entry.id   d0b7192c8fa5520308cb5a65feb147f6
#
_cell.length_a   1.000
_cell.length_b   1.000
_cell.length_c   1.000
_cell.angle_alpha   90.00
_cell.angle_beta   90.00
_cell.angle_gamma   90.00
#
_symmetry.space_group_name_H-M   'P 1'
#
loop_
_entity.id
_entity.type
_entity.pdbx_description
1 polymer ?
#
loop_
_entity_poly.entity_id
_entity_poly.type
_entity_poly.pdbx_seq_one_letter_code
_entity_poly.pdbx_strand_id
1 'polypeptide(L)'
;AHVMELTTHNPNDRDSPYYLENLRDWEYRGLIEIARENLLLGVNVILVGPFSKEIQSGRMFDPEALGIPAQTRIQIAWIDLPEDEAKLRMEKRSDPRDEWKLMHWDQYAVRRTEPPIHALMHRFNNLQFDGKEFDKLLEDLIQ
;
A
#
# COMPACT_ATOMS: atom_id res chain seq x y z
N ALA A 1 -2.85 -14.07 -0.51
CA ALA A 1 -3.89 -15.00 -0.02
C ALA A 1 -3.37 -16.44 -0.01
N HIS A 2 -2.83 -16.95 -1.12
CA HIS A 2 -2.38 -18.35 -1.22
C HIS A 2 -1.28 -18.73 -0.21
N VAL A 3 -0.29 -17.85 0.00
CA VAL A 3 0.77 -18.08 1.01
C VAL A 3 0.17 -18.19 2.42
N MET A 4 -0.79 -17.32 2.76
CA MET A 4 -1.47 -17.38 4.05
C MET A 4 -2.26 -18.67 4.23
N GLU A 5 -2.98 -19.10 3.20
CA GLU A 5 -3.73 -20.36 3.22
C GLU A 5 -2.84 -21.57 3.49
N LEU A 6 -1.65 -21.62 2.85
CA LEU A 6 -0.69 -22.70 3.03
C LEU A 6 -0.06 -22.73 4.43
N THR A 7 0.09 -21.58 5.07
CA THR A 7 0.83 -21.46 6.35
C THR A 7 -0.07 -21.36 7.57
N THR A 8 -1.23 -20.72 7.46
CA THR A 8 -2.14 -20.47 8.59
C THR A 8 -3.51 -21.12 8.42
N HIS A 9 -3.80 -21.70 7.27
CA HIS A 9 -5.13 -22.17 6.87
C HIS A 9 -6.22 -21.08 6.90
N ASN A 10 -5.82 -19.80 6.98
CA ASN A 10 -6.72 -18.65 6.95
C ASN A 10 -6.18 -17.57 6.01
N PRO A 11 -6.65 -17.50 4.75
CA PRO A 11 -6.16 -16.53 3.76
C PRO A 11 -6.50 -15.07 4.13
N ASN A 12 -7.36 -14.86 5.12
CA ASN A 12 -7.81 -13.53 5.52
C ASN A 12 -7.09 -12.98 6.76
N ASP A 13 -6.24 -13.79 7.41
CA ASP A 13 -5.54 -13.42 8.65
C ASP A 13 -4.28 -12.58 8.39
N ARG A 14 -4.46 -11.44 7.71
CA ARG A 14 -3.36 -10.52 7.35
C ARG A 14 -3.01 -9.49 8.43
N ASP A 15 -3.73 -9.52 9.55
CA ASP A 15 -3.49 -8.63 10.68
C ASP A 15 -2.95 -9.36 11.91
N SER A 16 -2.78 -10.69 11.82
CA SER A 16 -2.22 -11.49 12.91
C SER A 16 -0.74 -11.17 13.15
N PRO A 17 -0.26 -11.35 14.39
CA PRO A 17 1.17 -11.25 14.70
C PRO A 17 2.02 -12.17 13.81
N TYR A 18 1.55 -13.39 13.55
CA TYR A 18 2.25 -14.33 12.69
C TYR A 18 2.47 -13.78 11.27
N TYR A 19 1.43 -13.23 10.65
CA TYR A 19 1.56 -12.62 9.31
C TYR A 19 2.53 -11.44 9.33
N LEU A 20 2.36 -10.54 10.28
CA LEU A 20 3.16 -9.30 10.36
C LEU A 20 4.65 -9.60 10.58
N GLU A 21 4.98 -10.63 11.36
CA GLU A 21 6.35 -10.99 11.71
C GLU A 21 7.01 -11.90 10.66
N ASN A 22 6.26 -12.78 10.01
CA ASN A 22 6.84 -13.87 9.22
C ASN A 22 6.54 -13.79 7.72
N LEU A 23 5.46 -13.15 7.29
CA LEU A 23 5.01 -13.22 5.90
C LEU A 23 4.97 -11.86 5.19
N ARG A 24 4.58 -10.79 5.90
CA ARG A 24 4.38 -9.47 5.30
C ARG A 24 5.60 -9.00 4.49
N ASP A 25 6.76 -9.01 5.08
CA ASP A 25 7.96 -8.47 4.44
C ASP A 25 8.38 -9.30 3.20
N TRP A 26 8.08 -10.60 3.18
CA TRP A 26 8.29 -11.45 2.00
C TRP A 26 7.30 -11.15 0.88
N GLU A 27 6.02 -10.94 1.20
CA GLU A 27 5.03 -10.54 0.19
C GLU A 27 5.40 -9.20 -0.46
N TYR A 28 5.78 -8.20 0.34
CA TYR A 28 6.17 -6.88 -0.18
C TYR A 28 7.48 -6.94 -0.98
N ARG A 29 8.44 -7.74 -0.54
CA ARG A 29 9.65 -7.98 -1.33
C ARG A 29 9.31 -8.61 -2.68
N GLY A 30 8.44 -9.60 -2.73
CA GLY A 30 7.99 -10.21 -3.98
C GLY A 30 7.36 -9.21 -4.94
N LEU A 31 6.52 -8.28 -4.43
CA LEU A 31 5.94 -7.20 -5.23
C LEU A 31 7.02 -6.28 -5.82
N ILE A 32 8.02 -5.91 -5.04
CA ILE A 32 9.13 -5.06 -5.50
C ILE A 32 10.00 -5.78 -6.53
N GLU A 33 10.26 -7.07 -6.37
CA GLU A 33 11.01 -7.87 -7.36
C GLU A 33 10.27 -7.94 -8.71
N ILE A 34 8.96 -8.18 -8.70
CA ILE A 34 8.15 -8.16 -9.91
C ILE A 34 8.21 -6.77 -10.57
N ALA A 35 8.11 -5.71 -9.78
CA ALA A 35 8.25 -4.34 -10.28
C ALA A 35 9.62 -4.13 -10.92
N ARG A 36 10.71 -4.55 -10.25
CA ARG A 36 12.08 -4.44 -10.75
C ARG A 36 12.25 -5.13 -12.11
N GLU A 37 11.77 -6.35 -12.24
CA GLU A 37 11.86 -7.09 -13.52
C GLU A 37 11.16 -6.36 -14.66
N ASN A 38 9.96 -5.81 -14.41
CA ASN A 38 9.23 -5.06 -15.42
C ASN A 38 9.91 -3.73 -15.76
N LEU A 39 10.43 -3.01 -14.77
CA LEU A 39 11.17 -1.76 -14.97
C LEU A 39 12.44 -1.97 -15.81
N LEU A 40 13.16 -3.08 -15.62
CA LEU A 40 14.32 -3.46 -16.44
C LEU A 40 13.94 -3.71 -17.91
N LEU A 41 12.70 -4.11 -18.17
CA LEU A 41 12.15 -4.26 -19.53
C LEU A 41 11.58 -2.93 -20.09
N GLY A 42 11.70 -1.81 -19.37
CA GLY A 42 11.16 -0.52 -19.78
C GLY A 42 9.65 -0.39 -19.61
N VAL A 43 9.05 -1.26 -18.80
CA VAL A 43 7.58 -1.23 -18.53
C VAL A 43 7.31 -0.39 -17.30
N ASN A 44 6.39 0.57 -17.41
CA ASN A 44 5.89 1.33 -16.26
C ASN A 44 5.09 0.42 -15.32
N VAL A 45 5.25 0.62 -14.01
CA VAL A 45 4.62 -0.23 -12.98
C VAL A 45 3.80 0.61 -12.01
N ILE A 46 2.61 0.15 -11.69
CA ILE A 46 1.79 0.67 -10.59
C ILE A 46 1.69 -0.40 -9.51
N LEU A 47 2.17 -0.08 -8.32
CA LEU A 47 2.02 -0.91 -7.14
C LEU A 47 0.89 -0.39 -6.27
N VAL A 48 -0.04 -1.25 -5.90
CA VAL A 48 -1.17 -0.89 -5.03
C VAL A 48 -1.07 -1.67 -3.72
N GLY A 49 -1.00 -0.94 -2.62
CA GLY A 49 -0.92 -1.52 -1.28
C GLY A 49 -0.67 -0.46 -0.22
N PRO A 50 -0.76 -0.79 1.07
CA PRO A 50 -0.56 0.20 2.12
C PRO A 50 0.89 0.71 2.19
N PHE A 51 1.90 -0.12 1.98
CA PHE A 51 3.34 0.25 2.04
C PHE A 51 3.73 1.12 3.24
N SER A 52 2.97 1.11 4.32
CA SER A 52 3.11 2.03 5.46
C SER A 52 4.50 1.99 6.08
N LYS A 53 5.06 0.80 6.28
CA LYS A 53 6.40 0.59 6.84
C LYS A 53 7.49 1.14 5.91
N GLU A 54 7.37 0.91 4.62
CA GLU A 54 8.31 1.34 3.59
C GLU A 54 8.27 2.87 3.39
N ILE A 55 7.10 3.46 3.47
CA ILE A 55 6.89 4.91 3.43
C ILE A 55 7.45 5.58 4.69
N GLN A 56 7.11 5.07 5.88
CA GLN A 56 7.57 5.62 7.16
C GLN A 56 9.09 5.55 7.32
N SER A 57 9.72 4.48 6.82
CA SER A 57 11.19 4.34 6.84
C SER A 57 11.90 5.17 5.76
N GLY A 58 11.18 5.84 4.88
CA GLY A 58 11.73 6.57 3.73
C GLY A 58 12.16 5.69 2.55
N ARG A 59 12.16 4.37 2.72
CA ARG A 59 12.62 3.41 1.72
C ARG A 59 11.85 3.52 0.40
N MET A 60 10.55 3.86 0.48
CA MET A 60 9.70 3.96 -0.71
C MET A 60 10.06 5.15 -1.64
N PHE A 61 10.85 6.10 -1.16
CA PHE A 61 11.27 7.27 -1.93
C PHE A 61 12.64 7.10 -2.60
N ASP A 62 13.33 5.99 -2.37
CA ASP A 62 14.70 5.76 -2.83
C ASP A 62 14.75 4.48 -3.69
N PRO A 63 14.98 4.60 -5.02
CA PRO A 63 15.11 3.45 -5.90
C PRO A 63 16.20 2.47 -5.47
N GLU A 64 17.34 2.96 -4.97
CA GLU A 64 18.46 2.12 -4.53
C GLU A 64 18.08 1.32 -3.28
N ALA A 65 17.42 1.95 -2.30
CA ALA A 65 16.93 1.29 -1.11
C ALA A 65 15.83 0.24 -1.42
N LEU A 66 15.05 0.44 -2.50
CA LEU A 66 14.09 -0.54 -2.99
C LEU A 66 14.76 -1.68 -3.78
N GLY A 67 15.98 -1.49 -4.29
CA GLY A 67 16.65 -2.44 -5.18
C GLY A 67 16.13 -2.42 -6.62
N ILE A 68 15.52 -1.31 -7.06
CA ILE A 68 15.06 -1.08 -8.44
C ILE A 68 16.06 -0.21 -9.20
N PRO A 69 15.97 -0.09 -10.54
CA PRO A 69 16.93 0.73 -11.30
C PRO A 69 17.01 2.17 -10.80
N ALA A 70 18.22 2.69 -10.59
CA ALA A 70 18.48 3.99 -9.96
C ALA A 70 17.83 5.17 -10.70
N GLN A 71 17.63 5.07 -12.02
CA GLN A 71 16.99 6.08 -12.85
C GLN A 71 15.46 6.04 -12.80
N THR A 72 14.87 5.13 -12.02
CA THR A 72 13.41 5.00 -11.92
C THR A 72 12.81 6.24 -11.29
N ARG A 73 11.85 6.86 -11.97
CA ARG A 73 11.02 7.93 -11.38
C ARG A 73 9.95 7.30 -10.50
N ILE A 74 9.93 7.67 -9.23
CA ILE A 74 8.93 7.22 -8.27
C ILE A 74 7.96 8.37 -8.01
N GLN A 75 6.66 8.06 -7.97
CA GLN A 75 5.63 8.96 -7.45
C GLN A 75 4.68 8.14 -6.56
N ILE A 76 4.24 8.71 -5.48
CA ILE A 76 3.37 8.05 -4.51
C ILE A 76 2.04 8.81 -4.44
N ALA A 77 0.97 8.13 -4.80
CA ALA A 77 -0.38 8.60 -4.58
C ALA A 77 -0.88 8.08 -3.22
N TRP A 78 -0.95 8.96 -2.25
CA TRP A 78 -1.51 8.64 -0.93
C TRP A 78 -3.00 8.98 -0.92
N ILE A 79 -3.82 7.97 -0.70
CA ILE A 79 -5.28 8.11 -0.70
C ILE A 79 -5.75 8.28 0.74
N ASP A 80 -6.09 9.51 1.10
CA ASP A 80 -6.61 9.84 2.43
C ASP A 80 -8.09 9.52 2.54
N LEU A 81 -8.46 8.98 3.70
CA LEU A 81 -9.85 8.78 4.07
C LEU A 81 -9.98 8.98 5.60
N PRO A 82 -10.91 9.81 6.09
CA PRO A 82 -11.21 9.93 7.52
C PRO A 82 -11.50 8.57 8.16
N GLU A 83 -11.16 8.43 9.42
CA GLU A 83 -11.23 7.15 10.12
C GLU A 83 -12.64 6.60 10.22
N ASP A 84 -13.59 7.45 10.56
CA ASP A 84 -15.01 7.13 10.65
C ASP A 84 -15.58 6.65 9.31
N GLU A 85 -15.24 7.33 8.24
CA GLU A 85 -15.66 6.94 6.89
C GLU A 85 -14.98 5.63 6.44
N ALA A 86 -13.70 5.42 6.80
CA ALA A 86 -13.01 4.16 6.52
C ALA A 86 -13.72 2.98 7.19
N LYS A 87 -14.10 3.14 8.47
CA LYS A 87 -14.86 2.14 9.22
C LYS A 87 -16.20 1.85 8.56
N LEU A 88 -16.96 2.91 8.26
CA LEU A 88 -18.27 2.79 7.60
C LEU A 88 -18.18 2.05 6.25
N ARG A 89 -17.16 2.33 5.44
CA ARG A 89 -16.96 1.65 4.16
C ARG A 89 -16.57 0.19 4.33
N MET A 90 -15.77 -0.15 5.34
CA MET A 90 -15.44 -1.55 5.66
C MET A 90 -16.69 -2.31 6.11
N GLU A 91 -17.49 -1.73 7.01
CA GLU A 91 -18.77 -2.33 7.46
C GLU A 91 -19.72 -2.57 6.28
N LYS A 92 -19.88 -1.56 5.41
CA LYS A 92 -20.75 -1.66 4.23
C LYS A 92 -20.27 -2.66 3.19
N ARG A 93 -18.95 -2.80 3.03
CA ARG A 93 -18.34 -3.75 2.09
C ARG A 93 -18.53 -5.19 2.55
N SER A 94 -18.56 -5.42 3.86
CA SER A 94 -18.73 -6.74 4.49
C SER A 94 -17.74 -7.79 3.97
N ASP A 95 -16.48 -7.38 3.73
CA ASP A 95 -15.43 -8.28 3.26
C ASP A 95 -14.88 -9.09 4.46
N PRO A 96 -14.79 -10.43 4.39
CA PRO A 96 -14.23 -11.25 5.48
C PRO A 96 -12.82 -10.83 5.91
N ARG A 97 -12.03 -10.23 5.03
CA ARG A 97 -10.69 -9.68 5.36
C ARG A 97 -10.72 -8.50 6.32
N ASP A 98 -11.88 -7.85 6.49
CA ASP A 98 -12.02 -6.71 7.38
C ASP A 98 -12.58 -7.09 8.75
N GLU A 99 -13.02 -8.33 8.93
CA GLU A 99 -13.66 -8.80 10.15
C GLU A 99 -12.79 -8.56 11.40
N TRP A 100 -11.52 -8.95 11.35
CA TRP A 100 -10.60 -8.70 12.46
C TRP A 100 -10.44 -7.21 12.76
N LYS A 101 -10.30 -6.36 11.73
CA LYS A 101 -10.15 -4.91 11.88
C LYS A 101 -11.37 -4.28 12.53
N LEU A 102 -12.57 -4.69 12.11
CA LEU A 102 -13.82 -4.18 12.65
C LEU A 102 -14.04 -4.63 14.11
N MET A 103 -13.69 -5.86 14.44
CA MET A 103 -13.77 -6.37 15.83
C MET A 103 -12.73 -5.72 16.75
N HIS A 104 -11.58 -5.29 16.23
CA HIS A 104 -10.47 -4.72 16.99
C HIS A 104 -10.13 -3.31 16.50
N TRP A 105 -11.16 -2.50 16.27
CA TRP A 105 -11.03 -1.19 15.62
C TRP A 105 -9.98 -0.29 16.30
N ASP A 106 -10.00 -0.19 17.62
CA ASP A 106 -9.06 0.65 18.37
C ASP A 106 -7.59 0.25 18.13
N GLN A 107 -7.32 -1.06 18.04
CA GLN A 107 -5.99 -1.59 17.75
C GLN A 107 -5.61 -1.35 16.29
N TYR A 108 -6.55 -1.43 15.37
CA TYR A 108 -6.33 -1.15 13.95
C TYR A 108 -6.13 0.34 13.71
N ALA A 109 -6.96 1.21 14.29
CA ALA A 109 -6.89 2.65 14.12
C ALA A 109 -5.53 3.23 14.54
N VAL A 110 -4.94 2.75 15.64
CA VAL A 110 -3.59 3.15 16.09
C VAL A 110 -2.50 2.82 15.06
N ARG A 111 -2.71 1.83 14.19
CA ARG A 111 -1.75 1.48 13.12
C ARG A 111 -1.86 2.39 11.89
N ARG A 112 -2.92 3.20 11.81
CA ARG A 112 -3.07 4.20 10.76
C ARG A 112 -2.09 5.34 11.03
N THR A 113 -1.12 5.49 10.17
CA THR A 113 -0.06 6.49 10.32
C THR A 113 -0.26 7.61 9.31
N GLU A 114 0.05 8.84 9.72
CA GLU A 114 0.18 9.95 8.78
C GLU A 114 1.44 9.75 7.93
N PRO A 115 1.35 9.98 6.61
CA PRO A 115 2.52 9.89 5.76
C PRO A 115 3.46 11.08 6.02
N PRO A 116 4.78 10.91 5.83
CA PRO A 116 5.70 12.02 5.88
C PRO A 116 5.43 13.01 4.75
N ILE A 117 5.79 14.28 4.97
CA ILE A 117 5.78 15.28 3.89
C ILE A 117 6.98 15.00 2.99
N HIS A 118 6.73 14.68 1.72
CA HIS A 118 7.79 14.40 0.76
C HIS A 118 7.40 14.89 -0.64
N ALA A 119 8.39 15.36 -1.42
CA ALA A 119 8.15 15.92 -2.77
C ALA A 119 7.59 14.90 -3.77
N LEU A 120 7.85 13.62 -3.57
CA LEU A 120 7.33 12.53 -4.42
C LEU A 120 5.97 12.00 -3.98
N MET A 121 5.35 12.62 -2.95
CA MET A 121 4.06 12.16 -2.42
C MET A 121 2.96 13.17 -2.75
N HIS A 122 1.91 12.66 -3.38
CA HIS A 122 0.70 13.39 -3.72
C HIS A 122 -0.46 12.85 -2.86
N ARG A 123 -1.14 13.75 -2.14
CA ARG A 123 -2.25 13.37 -1.26
C ARG A 123 -3.58 13.62 -1.97
N PHE A 124 -4.42 12.62 -1.98
CA PHE A 124 -5.76 12.66 -2.58
C PHE A 124 -6.83 12.39 -1.52
N ASN A 125 -7.81 13.30 -1.43
CA ASN A 125 -8.94 13.12 -0.52
C ASN A 125 -10.00 12.20 -1.16
N ASN A 126 -10.16 11.00 -0.61
CA ASN A 126 -11.10 10.00 -1.13
C ASN A 126 -12.59 10.27 -0.79
N LEU A 127 -12.90 11.30 -0.02
CA LEU A 127 -14.28 11.77 0.13
C LEU A 127 -14.78 12.54 -1.10
N GLN A 128 -13.87 13.23 -1.78
CA GLN A 128 -14.18 14.14 -2.89
C GLN A 128 -13.35 13.82 -4.13
N PHE A 129 -12.92 12.58 -4.26
CA PHE A 129 -12.05 12.15 -5.36
C PHE A 129 -12.80 12.17 -6.68
N ASP A 130 -12.45 13.09 -7.58
CA ASP A 130 -13.03 13.21 -8.93
C ASP A 130 -12.18 12.57 -10.04
N GLY A 131 -11.00 12.07 -9.69
CA GLY A 131 -10.07 11.40 -10.59
C GLY A 131 -9.17 12.34 -11.40
N LYS A 132 -9.52 13.59 -11.64
CA LYS A 132 -8.78 14.50 -12.54
C LYS A 132 -7.36 14.80 -12.07
N GLU A 133 -7.17 15.00 -10.77
CA GLU A 133 -5.82 15.23 -10.21
C GLU A 133 -4.95 13.99 -10.32
N PHE A 134 -5.56 12.82 -10.18
CA PHE A 134 -4.87 11.54 -10.33
C PHE A 134 -4.51 11.27 -11.80
N ASP A 135 -5.43 11.54 -12.73
CA ASP A 135 -5.19 11.42 -14.18
C ASP A 135 -4.03 12.32 -14.61
N LYS A 136 -3.99 13.56 -14.11
CA LYS A 136 -2.88 14.49 -14.36
C LYS A 136 -1.54 13.93 -13.83
N LEU A 137 -1.51 13.36 -12.63
CA LEU A 137 -0.30 12.72 -12.10
C LEU A 137 0.17 11.59 -13.01
N LEU A 138 -0.74 10.77 -13.52
CA LEU A 138 -0.40 9.68 -14.44
C LEU A 138 0.14 10.22 -15.78
N GLU A 139 -0.47 11.26 -16.33
CA GLU A 139 0.01 11.92 -17.56
C GLU A 139 1.43 12.46 -17.39
N ASP A 140 1.73 13.14 -16.28
CA ASP A 140 3.06 13.67 -15.96
C ASP A 140 4.13 12.57 -15.79
N LEU A 141 3.73 11.34 -15.43
CA LEU A 141 4.63 10.19 -15.28
C LEU A 141 4.97 9.49 -16.59
N ILE A 142 4.07 9.54 -17.57
CA ILE A 142 4.21 8.83 -18.85
C ILE A 142 5.04 9.67 -19.86
N GLN A 143 5.15 10.98 -19.66
CA GLN A 143 6.02 11.87 -20.44
C GLN A 143 7.48 11.77 -20.01
#